data_0a895439028a2894aed9299ed1adb449
#
_entry.id   0a895439028a2894aed9299ed1adb449
#
_cell.length_a   1.000
_cell.length_b   1.000
_cell.length_c   1.000
_cell.angle_alpha   90.00
_cell.angle_beta   90.00
_cell.angle_gamma   90.00
#
_symmetry.space_group_name_H-M   'P 1'
#
loop_
_entity.id
_entity.type
_entity.pdbx_description
1 polymer ?
#
loop_
_entity_poly.entity_id
_entity_poly.type
_entity_poly.pdbx_seq_one_letter_code
_entity_poly.pdbx_strand_id
1 'polypeptide(L)'
;MSKPDSIENISQYILDYSSILDTTVKDIKSFLLEVSKVYSFIAEKFPVIEQEMKSENEKANNLLSYFNNVDENDKSFAKDLAENQSDFTKSFDRFQDLLNQDNELSNSIVEDVDKISEIINSIEQIRKLADQIKVYSLNAIIISSKHGSGGKAFGEISKNIIKMSENSNNQANQMNKLGYELFNKFESFKTEIITTNNNQKDNFAKMKEKLYKEHSNMVDSFSTFADMISDIIQRVDNSCDIIFDIMMMLPREDIVRQQTEHIISSIESIITENKDFIDMYSEHIENNTNQNEVLEHRLLDLLTFDELVLTLIIENFKSIYEEINNTNNFIYNSLKNLKDTLSEITLDRNTIVEYMIGNDNRKSGFPFTVSDSLFNEYINFIKLYLSNFKLFLDTKYRIYDNNISIIDSIEDLENMFLETKNIGKAFNSINFLAKIELEKKANIFENSKIFSVENIESIATNITETVDSCLEQFQTIKVEIFNSISKFKSNISKQSTEHSFIEAMTEDVHKRLDDSKSIINSNIKILETHAKEVFVLIDKSLIDLSSLTTLLTKITEITEIFEKIKSVIKEKKEEAYKNLGVESWKIESDKYLEIVNSYTIKKEREIANSILSGESVLNDDISIEEGSDSGDFTLF
;
A
#
# COMPACT_ATOMS: atom_id res chain seq x y z
N MET A 1 2.78 -12.27 99.41
CA MET A 1 3.69 -11.91 98.38
C MET A 1 3.15 -12.49 97.10
N SER A 2 2.80 -11.83 96.16
CA SER A 2 2.82 -10.53 95.57
C SER A 2 1.84 -10.52 94.38
N LYS A 3 0.48 -10.45 94.66
CA LYS A 3 -0.53 -10.31 93.61
C LYS A 3 -0.48 -8.90 92.91
N PRO A 4 -0.01 -7.82 93.57
CA PRO A 4 0.08 -6.51 92.94
C PRO A 4 1.15 -6.41 91.79
N ASP A 5 2.32 -7.08 92.01
CA ASP A 5 3.44 -7.00 91.07
C ASP A 5 3.12 -7.60 89.66
N SER A 6 2.17 -8.55 89.59
CA SER A 6 1.78 -9.17 88.29
C SER A 6 0.86 -8.29 87.46
N ILE A 7 -0.07 -7.55 88.06
CA ILE A 7 -1.00 -6.65 87.35
C ILE A 7 -0.23 -5.39 86.88
N GLU A 8 0.68 -4.87 87.74
CA GLU A 8 1.54 -3.73 87.35
C GLU A 8 2.40 -4.01 86.12
N ASN A 9 3.04 -5.20 86.08
CA ASN A 9 3.80 -5.63 84.94
C ASN A 9 2.97 -5.78 83.63
N ILE A 10 1.72 -6.30 83.80
CA ILE A 10 0.80 -6.46 82.65
C ILE A 10 0.30 -5.08 82.17
N SER A 11 -0.03 -4.16 83.14
CA SER A 11 -0.45 -2.80 82.81
C SER A 11 0.63 -2.01 82.04
N GLN A 12 1.90 -2.17 82.44
CA GLN A 12 3.00 -1.55 81.71
C GLN A 12 3.11 -2.12 80.26
N TYR A 13 2.95 -3.44 80.12
CA TYR A 13 2.91 -4.07 78.81
C TYR A 13 1.77 -3.59 77.91
N ILE A 14 0.55 -3.40 78.53
CA ILE A 14 -0.60 -2.83 77.82
C ILE A 14 -0.29 -1.43 77.29
N LEU A 15 0.40 -0.58 78.05
CA LEU A 15 0.83 0.74 77.60
C LEU A 15 1.83 0.66 76.46
N ASP A 16 2.81 -0.26 76.58
CA ASP A 16 3.87 -0.40 75.58
C ASP A 16 3.32 -0.85 74.19
N TYR A 17 2.47 -1.91 74.14
CA TYR A 17 1.90 -2.32 72.88
C TYR A 17 0.83 -1.36 72.34
N SER A 18 0.09 -0.64 73.19
CA SER A 18 -0.81 0.42 72.73
C SER A 18 -0.07 1.54 72.02
N SER A 19 1.13 1.89 72.48
CA SER A 19 2.01 2.84 71.77
C SER A 19 2.51 2.30 70.41
N ILE A 20 2.81 0.99 70.34
CA ILE A 20 3.18 0.33 69.10
C ILE A 20 1.98 0.33 68.12
N LEU A 21 0.78 0.02 68.60
CA LEU A 21 -0.46 0.05 67.82
C LEU A 21 -0.73 1.45 67.22
N ASP A 22 -0.58 2.54 68.01
CA ASP A 22 -0.75 3.91 67.51
C ASP A 22 0.25 4.26 66.39
N THR A 23 1.49 3.79 66.50
CA THR A 23 2.50 3.98 65.44
C THR A 23 2.12 3.18 64.18
N THR A 24 1.67 1.94 64.37
CA THR A 24 1.26 1.07 63.26
C THR A 24 0.05 1.61 62.50
N VAL A 25 -0.89 2.30 63.16
CA VAL A 25 -2.00 3.00 62.50
C VAL A 25 -1.50 4.05 61.50
N LYS A 26 -0.42 4.77 61.84
CA LYS A 26 0.18 5.77 60.94
C LYS A 26 0.82 5.09 59.71
N ASP A 27 1.50 3.96 59.93
CA ASP A 27 2.09 3.17 58.84
C ASP A 27 1.02 2.60 57.92
N ILE A 28 -0.10 2.11 58.46
CA ILE A 28 -1.25 1.61 57.70
C ILE A 28 -1.89 2.74 56.86
N LYS A 29 -2.08 3.93 57.45
CA LYS A 29 -2.61 5.11 56.73
C LYS A 29 -1.66 5.54 55.58
N SER A 30 -0.35 5.50 55.78
CA SER A 30 0.64 5.77 54.73
C SER A 30 0.60 4.74 53.61
N PHE A 31 0.51 3.45 53.98
CA PHE A 31 0.36 2.34 53.02
C PHE A 31 -0.88 2.52 52.13
N LEU A 32 -2.04 2.79 52.74
CA LEU A 32 -3.28 3.01 51.99
C LEU A 32 -3.16 4.16 50.98
N LEU A 33 -2.54 5.27 51.40
CA LEU A 33 -2.33 6.41 50.51
C LEU A 33 -1.47 6.05 49.29
N GLU A 34 -0.43 5.24 49.48
CA GLU A 34 0.45 4.82 48.37
C GLU A 34 -0.28 3.86 47.41
N VAL A 35 -1.07 2.93 47.93
CA VAL A 35 -1.91 2.04 47.10
C VAL A 35 -2.92 2.85 46.28
N SER A 36 -3.68 3.75 46.94
CA SER A 36 -4.66 4.59 46.24
C SER A 36 -4.06 5.45 45.15
N LYS A 37 -2.83 5.94 45.28
CA LYS A 37 -2.16 6.71 44.22
C LYS A 37 -1.96 5.90 42.93
N VAL A 38 -1.55 4.64 43.06
CA VAL A 38 -1.32 3.78 41.87
C VAL A 38 -2.62 3.48 41.15
N TYR A 39 -3.66 3.06 41.91
CA TYR A 39 -4.96 2.76 41.31
C TYR A 39 -5.65 4.00 40.71
N SER A 40 -5.56 5.15 41.39
CA SER A 40 -6.10 6.41 40.88
C SER A 40 -5.41 6.85 39.58
N PHE A 41 -4.10 6.65 39.46
CA PHE A 41 -3.38 6.95 38.21
C PHE A 41 -3.91 6.08 37.06
N ILE A 42 -4.09 4.77 37.29
CA ILE A 42 -4.65 3.86 36.30
C ILE A 42 -6.08 4.29 35.95
N ALA A 43 -6.92 4.56 36.93
CA ALA A 43 -8.31 4.99 36.74
C ALA A 43 -8.45 6.28 35.93
N GLU A 44 -7.52 7.22 36.09
CA GLU A 44 -7.51 8.49 35.34
C GLU A 44 -7.03 8.32 33.90
N LYS A 45 -6.00 7.51 33.68
CA LYS A 45 -5.31 7.44 32.37
C LYS A 45 -5.87 6.41 31.41
N PHE A 46 -6.44 5.31 31.90
CA PHE A 46 -6.92 4.24 31.04
C PHE A 46 -8.15 4.58 30.19
N PRO A 47 -9.13 5.37 30.67
CA PRO A 47 -10.19 5.88 29.80
C PRO A 47 -9.68 6.73 28.63
N VAL A 48 -8.56 7.47 28.86
CA VAL A 48 -7.91 8.25 27.78
C VAL A 48 -7.28 7.32 26.77
N ILE A 49 -6.58 6.27 27.21
CA ILE A 49 -5.99 5.25 26.32
C ILE A 49 -7.08 4.56 25.49
N GLU A 50 -8.19 4.17 26.11
CA GLU A 50 -9.33 3.56 25.41
C GLU A 50 -9.89 4.49 24.33
N GLN A 51 -10.07 5.77 24.64
CA GLN A 51 -10.56 6.76 23.69
C GLN A 51 -9.58 6.95 22.51
N GLU A 52 -8.28 7.01 22.78
CA GLU A 52 -7.25 7.11 21.74
C GLU A 52 -7.25 5.87 20.84
N MET A 53 -7.37 4.67 21.41
CA MET A 53 -7.44 3.43 20.65
C MET A 53 -8.70 3.33 19.79
N LYS A 54 -9.86 3.76 20.30
CA LYS A 54 -11.10 3.87 19.49
C LYS A 54 -10.95 4.85 18.33
N SER A 55 -10.28 5.97 18.55
CA SER A 55 -9.96 6.94 17.49
C SER A 55 -8.99 6.34 16.45
N GLU A 56 -8.02 5.54 16.89
CA GLU A 56 -7.14 4.79 15.97
C GLU A 56 -7.92 3.81 15.12
N ASN A 57 -8.84 3.06 15.73
CA ASN A 57 -9.67 2.10 15.03
C ASN A 57 -10.57 2.77 13.97
N GLU A 58 -11.16 3.92 14.29
CA GLU A 58 -11.94 4.70 13.33
C GLU A 58 -11.09 5.14 12.12
N LYS A 59 -9.85 5.58 12.34
CA LYS A 59 -8.94 5.97 11.26
C LYS A 59 -8.46 4.77 10.43
N ALA A 60 -8.21 3.63 11.08
CA ALA A 60 -7.87 2.39 10.39
C ALA A 60 -9.05 1.90 9.53
N ASN A 61 -10.30 2.00 10.04
CA ASN A 61 -11.51 1.71 9.28
C ASN A 61 -11.69 2.64 8.07
N ASN A 62 -11.38 3.93 8.22
CA ASN A 62 -11.42 4.88 7.11
C ASN A 62 -10.37 4.54 6.03
N LEU A 63 -9.17 4.08 6.43
CA LEU A 63 -8.18 3.55 5.50
C LEU A 63 -8.64 2.27 4.82
N LEU A 64 -9.23 1.34 5.56
CA LEU A 64 -9.76 0.11 5.01
C LEU A 64 -10.88 0.36 4.00
N SER A 65 -11.81 1.27 4.29
CA SER A 65 -12.88 1.66 3.37
C SER A 65 -12.33 2.33 2.11
N TYR A 66 -11.25 3.09 2.22
CA TYR A 66 -10.56 3.70 1.10
C TYR A 66 -9.92 2.66 0.17
N PHE A 67 -9.40 1.56 0.71
CA PHE A 67 -8.85 0.46 -0.09
C PHE A 67 -9.94 -0.49 -0.61
N ASN A 68 -10.92 -0.82 0.21
CA ASN A 68 -12.03 -1.69 -0.15
C ASN A 68 -13.22 -0.84 -0.65
N ASN A 69 -13.67 -1.08 -1.84
CA ASN A 69 -14.77 -0.38 -2.50
C ASN A 69 -16.13 -0.61 -1.77
N VAL A 70 -16.31 -0.08 -0.59
CA VAL A 70 -17.49 -0.35 0.26
C VAL A 70 -18.68 0.57 -0.04
N ASP A 71 -18.45 1.76 -0.63
CA ASP A 71 -19.50 2.71 -0.97
C ASP A 71 -19.44 3.17 -2.43
N GLU A 72 -20.54 2.99 -3.17
CA GLU A 72 -20.66 3.42 -4.60
C GLU A 72 -20.45 4.92 -4.81
N ASN A 73 -20.55 5.73 -3.77
CA ASN A 73 -20.48 7.20 -3.83
C ASN A 73 -19.16 7.80 -3.33
N ASP A 74 -18.28 7.01 -2.70
CA ASP A 74 -17.02 7.52 -2.18
C ASP A 74 -15.83 7.20 -3.12
N LYS A 75 -14.86 8.12 -3.10
CA LYS A 75 -13.58 7.92 -3.80
C LYS A 75 -12.84 6.75 -3.14
N SER A 76 -12.84 5.60 -3.80
CA SER A 76 -12.04 4.46 -3.36
C SER A 76 -10.86 4.27 -4.31
N PHE A 77 -9.71 3.94 -3.74
CA PHE A 77 -8.51 3.67 -4.52
C PHE A 77 -8.70 2.47 -5.47
N ALA A 78 -9.39 1.43 -5.02
CA ALA A 78 -9.68 0.26 -5.84
C ALA A 78 -10.51 0.62 -7.09
N LYS A 79 -11.48 1.52 -6.95
CA LYS A 79 -12.30 2.01 -8.07
C LYS A 79 -11.47 2.84 -9.05
N ASP A 80 -10.69 3.78 -8.54
CA ASP A 80 -9.80 4.61 -9.36
C ASP A 80 -8.81 3.75 -10.14
N LEU A 81 -8.26 2.70 -9.51
CA LEU A 81 -7.35 1.77 -10.15
C LEU A 81 -8.03 0.94 -11.25
N ALA A 82 -9.24 0.44 -11.00
CA ALA A 82 -10.02 -0.31 -11.99
C ALA A 82 -10.45 0.56 -13.18
N GLU A 83 -10.86 1.80 -12.96
CA GLU A 83 -11.17 2.76 -14.02
C GLU A 83 -9.94 3.06 -14.87
N ASN A 84 -8.79 3.31 -14.26
CA ASN A 84 -7.53 3.53 -14.96
C ASN A 84 -7.15 2.31 -15.81
N GLN A 85 -7.28 1.09 -15.29
CA GLN A 85 -7.03 -0.13 -16.06
C GLN A 85 -7.96 -0.23 -17.28
N SER A 86 -9.24 0.06 -17.10
CA SER A 86 -10.22 0.05 -18.20
C SER A 86 -9.84 1.04 -19.28
N ASP A 87 -9.46 2.25 -18.91
CA ASP A 87 -9.12 3.31 -19.86
C ASP A 87 -7.79 3.04 -20.58
N PHE A 88 -6.79 2.52 -19.87
CA PHE A 88 -5.57 2.02 -20.50
C PHE A 88 -5.86 0.90 -21.49
N THR A 89 -6.71 -0.06 -21.13
CA THR A 89 -7.09 -1.15 -22.02
C THR A 89 -7.75 -0.65 -23.29
N LYS A 90 -8.70 0.27 -23.19
CA LYS A 90 -9.37 0.89 -24.35
C LYS A 90 -8.38 1.64 -25.25
N SER A 91 -7.44 2.38 -24.64
CA SER A 91 -6.37 3.06 -25.40
C SER A 91 -5.45 2.08 -26.11
N PHE A 92 -5.09 0.98 -25.46
CA PHE A 92 -4.30 -0.07 -26.07
C PHE A 92 -5.03 -0.72 -27.26
N ASP A 93 -6.32 -0.98 -27.13
CA ASP A 93 -7.10 -1.58 -28.21
C ASP A 93 -7.21 -0.62 -29.41
N ARG A 94 -7.48 0.67 -29.18
CA ARG A 94 -7.45 1.69 -30.26
C ARG A 94 -6.08 1.77 -30.94
N PHE A 95 -5.02 1.71 -30.14
CA PHE A 95 -3.67 1.73 -30.70
C PHE A 95 -3.35 0.47 -31.50
N GLN A 96 -3.81 -0.70 -31.06
CA GLN A 96 -3.67 -1.95 -31.81
C GLN A 96 -4.36 -1.87 -33.19
N ASP A 97 -5.54 -1.25 -33.25
CA ASP A 97 -6.26 -1.03 -34.50
C ASP A 97 -5.48 -0.13 -35.45
N LEU A 98 -4.84 0.93 -34.94
CA LEU A 98 -3.98 1.80 -35.74
C LEU A 98 -2.72 1.07 -36.26
N LEU A 99 -2.14 0.16 -35.48
CA LEU A 99 -1.04 -0.70 -35.94
C LEU A 99 -1.48 -1.66 -37.05
N ASN A 100 -2.68 -2.20 -36.97
CA ASN A 100 -3.22 -3.06 -38.03
C ASN A 100 -3.43 -2.27 -39.34
N GLN A 101 -3.93 -1.03 -39.25
CA GLN A 101 -4.05 -0.13 -40.40
C GLN A 101 -2.68 0.19 -41.03
N ASP A 102 -1.63 0.37 -40.21
CA ASP A 102 -0.28 0.57 -40.73
C ASP A 102 0.29 -0.67 -41.43
N ASN A 103 -0.07 -1.88 -41.01
CA ASN A 103 0.31 -3.12 -41.68
C ASN A 103 -0.39 -3.27 -43.04
N GLU A 104 -1.69 -2.92 -43.12
CA GLU A 104 -2.41 -2.90 -44.40
C GLU A 104 -1.79 -1.91 -45.36
N LEU A 105 -1.39 -0.75 -44.88
CA LEU A 105 -0.67 0.25 -45.68
C LEU A 105 0.68 -0.26 -46.17
N SER A 106 1.43 -0.96 -45.29
CA SER A 106 2.70 -1.58 -45.70
C SER A 106 2.53 -2.55 -46.88
N ASN A 107 1.47 -3.34 -46.86
CA ASN A 107 1.16 -4.30 -47.92
C ASN A 107 0.83 -3.57 -49.25
N SER A 108 0.07 -2.47 -49.19
CA SER A 108 -0.22 -1.64 -50.36
C SER A 108 1.04 -1.08 -50.98
N ILE A 109 1.99 -0.59 -50.18
CA ILE A 109 3.29 -0.08 -50.66
C ILE A 109 4.12 -1.19 -51.32
N VAL A 110 4.03 -2.44 -50.85
CA VAL A 110 4.72 -3.58 -51.50
C VAL A 110 4.21 -3.77 -52.94
N GLU A 111 2.89 -3.73 -53.15
CA GLU A 111 2.28 -3.83 -54.50
C GLU A 111 2.70 -2.68 -55.41
N ASP A 112 2.83 -1.46 -54.87
CA ASP A 112 3.26 -0.29 -55.65
C ASP A 112 4.72 -0.40 -56.10
N VAL A 113 5.60 -1.01 -55.30
CA VAL A 113 7.01 -1.27 -55.70
C VAL A 113 7.07 -2.22 -56.89
N ASP A 114 6.25 -3.28 -56.90
CA ASP A 114 6.21 -4.25 -58.01
C ASP A 114 5.77 -3.57 -59.32
N LYS A 115 4.76 -2.69 -59.29
CA LYS A 115 4.31 -1.91 -60.45
C LYS A 115 5.42 -0.97 -60.99
N ILE A 116 6.21 -0.34 -60.15
CA ILE A 116 7.35 0.48 -60.58
C ILE A 116 8.41 -0.36 -61.28
N SER A 117 8.65 -1.59 -60.83
CA SER A 117 9.57 -2.51 -61.50
C SER A 117 9.09 -2.86 -62.92
N GLU A 118 7.78 -3.02 -63.12
CA GLU A 118 7.21 -3.24 -64.48
C GLU A 118 7.45 -2.03 -65.41
N ILE A 119 7.28 -0.80 -64.87
CA ILE A 119 7.56 0.42 -65.65
C ILE A 119 9.02 0.50 -66.01
N ILE A 120 9.97 0.18 -65.14
CA ILE A 120 11.40 0.15 -65.46
C ILE A 120 11.70 -0.82 -66.65
N ASN A 121 11.05 -2.00 -66.58
CA ASN A 121 11.16 -2.96 -67.70
C ASN A 121 10.63 -2.39 -69.06
N SER A 122 9.52 -1.63 -68.98
CA SER A 122 8.95 -0.96 -70.14
C SER A 122 9.87 0.14 -70.72
N ILE A 123 10.58 0.90 -69.89
CA ILE A 123 11.59 1.87 -70.26
C ILE A 123 12.73 1.18 -71.05
N GLU A 124 13.17 0.02 -70.55
CA GLU A 124 14.22 -0.74 -71.26
C GLU A 124 13.73 -1.26 -72.64
N GLN A 125 12.43 -1.60 -72.74
CA GLN A 125 11.82 -1.93 -74.06
C GLN A 125 11.83 -0.73 -75.00
N ILE A 126 11.45 0.47 -74.53
CA ILE A 126 11.50 1.70 -75.32
C ILE A 126 12.91 1.94 -75.81
N ARG A 127 13.95 1.78 -75.02
CA ARG A 127 15.36 1.91 -75.39
C ARG A 127 15.72 0.95 -76.48
N LYS A 128 15.38 -0.34 -76.41
CA LYS A 128 15.64 -1.36 -77.41
C LYS A 128 14.94 -1.03 -78.74
N LEU A 129 13.69 -0.56 -78.68
CA LEU A 129 12.96 -0.14 -79.86
C LEU A 129 13.60 1.08 -80.52
N ALA A 130 14.08 2.06 -79.80
CA ALA A 130 14.82 3.21 -80.30
C ALA A 130 16.12 2.79 -81.00
N ASP A 131 16.88 1.85 -80.42
CA ASP A 131 18.08 1.29 -81.04
C ASP A 131 17.76 0.58 -82.39
N GLN A 132 16.63 -0.17 -82.42
CA GLN A 132 16.19 -0.80 -83.67
C GLN A 132 15.87 0.23 -84.75
N ILE A 133 15.18 1.34 -84.40
CA ILE A 133 14.94 2.45 -85.38
C ILE A 133 16.27 3.01 -85.91
N LYS A 134 17.26 3.18 -85.01
CA LYS A 134 18.60 3.65 -85.43
C LYS A 134 19.23 2.72 -86.49
N VAL A 135 19.17 1.40 -86.25
CA VAL A 135 19.72 0.41 -87.23
C VAL A 135 18.99 0.45 -88.53
N TYR A 136 17.63 0.49 -88.51
CA TYR A 136 16.89 0.60 -89.81
C TYR A 136 17.16 1.91 -90.52
N SER A 137 17.33 2.99 -89.82
CA SER A 137 17.63 4.30 -90.39
C SER A 137 19.06 4.40 -91.02
N LEU A 138 20.03 3.73 -90.33
CA LEU A 138 21.39 3.58 -90.90
C LEU A 138 21.37 2.79 -92.22
N ASN A 139 20.61 1.70 -92.26
CA ASN A 139 20.41 0.92 -93.45
C ASN A 139 19.77 1.78 -94.60
N ALA A 140 18.81 2.62 -94.26
CA ALA A 140 18.16 3.54 -95.13
C ALA A 140 19.16 4.58 -95.76
N ILE A 141 20.08 5.11 -94.96
CA ILE A 141 21.15 6.01 -95.46
C ILE A 141 22.06 5.28 -96.40
N ILE A 142 22.46 4.05 -96.13
CA ILE A 142 23.32 3.25 -97.03
C ILE A 142 22.63 3.04 -98.37
N ILE A 143 21.36 2.70 -98.39
CA ILE A 143 20.56 2.51 -99.55
C ILE A 143 20.42 3.85 -100.32
N SER A 144 20.06 4.92 -99.61
CA SER A 144 19.96 6.28 -100.15
C SER A 144 21.25 6.73 -100.85
N SER A 145 22.39 6.45 -100.24
CA SER A 145 23.72 6.79 -100.81
C SER A 145 24.03 6.04 -102.09
N LYS A 146 23.57 4.82 -102.30
CA LYS A 146 23.72 4.02 -103.51
C LYS A 146 22.97 4.61 -104.74
N HIS A 147 21.92 5.40 -104.43
CA HIS A 147 21.08 6.00 -105.50
C HIS A 147 21.46 7.48 -105.86
N GLY A 148 22.54 7.99 -105.29
CA GLY A 148 23.10 9.29 -105.63
C GLY A 148 22.15 10.47 -105.43
N SER A 149 22.02 11.38 -106.46
CA SER A 149 21.13 12.55 -106.31
C SER A 149 19.65 12.22 -106.13
N GLY A 150 19.22 11.04 -106.66
CA GLY A 150 17.83 10.57 -106.47
C GLY A 150 17.48 10.17 -105.05
N GLY A 151 18.49 9.72 -104.25
CA GLY A 151 18.31 9.32 -102.83
C GLY A 151 18.53 10.44 -101.86
N LYS A 152 19.01 11.63 -102.23
CA LYS A 152 19.45 12.69 -101.32
C LYS A 152 18.37 13.12 -100.28
N ALA A 153 17.13 13.35 -100.73
CA ALA A 153 16.04 13.75 -99.84
C ALA A 153 15.69 12.64 -98.79
N PHE A 154 15.69 11.41 -99.26
CA PHE A 154 15.44 10.26 -98.38
C PHE A 154 16.59 10.04 -97.37
N GLY A 155 17.84 10.28 -97.77
CA GLY A 155 19.01 10.25 -96.92
C GLY A 155 18.94 11.30 -95.78
N GLU A 156 18.47 12.52 -96.07
CA GLU A 156 18.26 13.56 -95.05
C GLU A 156 17.12 13.20 -94.08
N ILE A 157 16.02 12.61 -94.55
CA ILE A 157 14.94 12.09 -93.74
C ILE A 157 15.48 11.00 -92.79
N SER A 158 16.24 10.05 -93.28
CA SER A 158 16.85 8.98 -92.52
C SER A 158 17.82 9.49 -91.43
N LYS A 159 18.60 10.54 -91.74
CA LYS A 159 19.45 11.21 -90.75
C LYS A 159 18.62 11.84 -89.59
N ASN A 160 17.50 12.46 -89.94
CA ASN A 160 16.58 13.01 -88.90
C ASN A 160 15.99 11.91 -88.07
N ILE A 161 15.63 10.76 -88.63
CA ILE A 161 15.15 9.60 -87.85
C ILE A 161 16.25 9.07 -86.90
N ILE A 162 17.52 9.00 -87.35
CA ILE A 162 18.65 8.62 -86.49
C ILE A 162 18.78 9.61 -85.29
N LYS A 163 18.76 10.92 -85.62
CA LYS A 163 18.87 11.94 -84.56
C LYS A 163 17.74 11.83 -83.56
N MET A 164 16.52 11.53 -84.02
CA MET A 164 15.38 11.30 -83.10
C MET A 164 15.53 10.00 -82.32
N SER A 165 16.03 8.93 -82.92
CA SER A 165 16.33 7.67 -82.23
C SER A 165 17.39 7.88 -81.16
N GLU A 166 18.44 8.65 -81.42
CA GLU A 166 19.45 9.01 -80.43
C GLU A 166 18.85 9.84 -79.29
N ASN A 167 17.96 10.79 -79.58
CA ASN A 167 17.24 11.53 -78.56
C ASN A 167 16.35 10.61 -77.74
N SER A 168 15.58 9.70 -78.35
CA SER A 168 14.75 8.73 -77.65
C SER A 168 15.58 7.81 -76.78
N ASN A 169 16.74 7.35 -77.26
CA ASN A 169 17.65 6.51 -76.49
C ASN A 169 18.22 7.27 -75.25
N ASN A 170 18.64 8.56 -75.50
CA ASN A 170 19.12 9.40 -74.41
C ASN A 170 18.02 9.63 -73.34
N GLN A 171 16.77 9.90 -73.72
CA GLN A 171 15.65 10.02 -72.81
C GLN A 171 15.37 8.72 -72.11
N ALA A 172 15.33 7.57 -72.77
CA ALA A 172 15.15 6.27 -72.17
C ALA A 172 16.23 5.96 -71.12
N ASN A 173 17.49 6.34 -71.37
CA ASN A 173 18.58 6.21 -70.42
C ASN A 173 18.37 7.10 -69.15
N GLN A 174 17.91 8.35 -69.37
CA GLN A 174 17.60 9.26 -68.27
C GLN A 174 16.37 8.75 -67.43
N MET A 175 15.32 8.31 -68.12
CA MET A 175 14.14 7.68 -67.49
C MET A 175 14.54 6.44 -66.74
N ASN A 176 15.43 5.60 -67.25
CA ASN A 176 15.91 4.41 -66.60
C ASN A 176 16.65 4.76 -65.30
N LYS A 177 17.51 5.78 -65.31
CA LYS A 177 18.20 6.28 -64.13
C LYS A 177 17.21 6.76 -63.06
N LEU A 178 16.27 7.63 -63.44
CA LEU A 178 15.22 8.14 -62.51
C LEU A 178 14.29 7.01 -62.01
N GLY A 179 13.96 6.04 -62.87
CA GLY A 179 13.18 4.87 -62.51
C GLY A 179 13.87 4.04 -61.41
N TYR A 180 15.17 3.78 -61.55
CA TYR A 180 15.94 3.08 -60.53
C TYR A 180 16.11 3.92 -59.27
N GLU A 181 16.27 5.23 -59.35
CA GLU A 181 16.29 6.11 -58.16
C GLU A 181 14.96 6.08 -57.46
N LEU A 182 13.84 6.12 -58.16
CA LEU A 182 12.50 6.00 -57.64
C LEU A 182 12.28 4.62 -56.99
N PHE A 183 12.65 3.54 -57.66
CA PHE A 183 12.56 2.18 -57.15
C PHE A 183 13.31 2.03 -55.81
N ASN A 184 14.55 2.52 -55.75
CA ASN A 184 15.36 2.46 -54.52
C ASN A 184 14.74 3.26 -53.37
N LYS A 185 14.15 4.44 -53.65
CA LYS A 185 13.43 5.23 -52.67
C LYS A 185 12.23 4.44 -52.10
N PHE A 186 11.47 3.78 -52.96
CA PHE A 186 10.33 2.96 -52.54
C PHE A 186 10.75 1.73 -51.76
N GLU A 187 11.77 1.01 -52.16
CA GLU A 187 12.29 -0.13 -51.40
C GLU A 187 12.81 0.29 -50.03
N SER A 188 13.45 1.46 -49.92
CA SER A 188 13.83 2.03 -48.64
C SER A 188 12.61 2.35 -47.76
N PHE A 189 11.64 3.07 -48.35
CA PHE A 189 10.38 3.43 -47.65
C PHE A 189 9.63 2.20 -47.16
N LYS A 190 9.44 1.20 -47.99
CA LYS A 190 8.85 -0.09 -47.66
C LYS A 190 9.57 -0.75 -46.48
N THR A 191 10.91 -0.86 -46.58
CA THR A 191 11.74 -1.52 -45.57
C THR A 191 11.67 -0.78 -44.24
N GLU A 192 11.74 0.56 -44.24
CA GLU A 192 11.65 1.37 -43.04
C GLU A 192 10.28 1.23 -42.36
N ILE A 193 9.17 1.25 -43.10
CA ILE A 193 7.81 1.07 -42.55
C ILE A 193 7.65 -0.33 -41.96
N ILE A 194 8.00 -1.38 -42.71
CA ILE A 194 7.84 -2.77 -42.25
C ILE A 194 8.66 -3.01 -40.98
N THR A 195 9.92 -2.57 -40.98
CA THR A 195 10.80 -2.74 -39.81
C THR A 195 10.27 -1.97 -38.60
N THR A 196 9.84 -0.73 -38.82
CA THR A 196 9.29 0.10 -37.73
C THR A 196 7.99 -0.49 -37.16
N ASN A 197 7.07 -0.94 -38.05
CA ASN A 197 5.82 -1.53 -37.64
C ASN A 197 6.02 -2.85 -36.87
N ASN A 198 6.93 -3.72 -37.34
CA ASN A 198 7.23 -4.97 -36.64
C ASN A 198 7.84 -4.72 -35.25
N ASN A 199 8.83 -3.82 -35.18
CA ASN A 199 9.44 -3.44 -33.91
C ASN A 199 8.40 -2.83 -32.92
N GLN A 200 7.52 -1.98 -33.46
CA GLN A 200 6.46 -1.36 -32.69
C GLN A 200 5.47 -2.41 -32.15
N LYS A 201 5.04 -3.34 -33.01
CA LYS A 201 4.12 -4.43 -32.63
C LYS A 201 4.69 -5.30 -31.51
N ASP A 202 5.95 -5.73 -31.65
CA ASP A 202 6.61 -6.59 -30.67
C ASP A 202 6.81 -5.86 -29.31
N ASN A 203 7.26 -4.62 -29.37
CA ASN A 203 7.42 -3.81 -28.16
C ASN A 203 6.09 -3.52 -27.49
N PHE A 204 5.07 -3.21 -28.26
CA PHE A 204 3.73 -2.95 -27.77
C PHE A 204 3.12 -4.17 -27.05
N ALA A 205 3.24 -5.37 -27.64
CA ALA A 205 2.75 -6.60 -27.03
C ALA A 205 3.44 -6.87 -25.67
N LYS A 206 4.77 -6.74 -25.60
CA LYS A 206 5.54 -6.89 -24.36
C LYS A 206 5.14 -5.86 -23.30
N MET A 207 4.90 -4.62 -23.72
CA MET A 207 4.52 -3.54 -22.81
C MET A 207 3.10 -3.73 -22.27
N LYS A 208 2.16 -4.15 -23.13
CA LYS A 208 0.80 -4.50 -22.72
C LYS A 208 0.81 -5.61 -21.66
N GLU A 209 1.54 -6.69 -21.90
CA GLU A 209 1.68 -7.80 -20.94
C GLU A 209 2.28 -7.32 -19.62
N LYS A 210 3.35 -6.53 -19.67
CA LYS A 210 3.98 -5.99 -18.46
C LYS A 210 3.08 -5.05 -17.70
N LEU A 211 2.31 -4.18 -18.37
CA LEU A 211 1.36 -3.29 -17.72
C LEU A 211 0.28 -4.08 -16.96
N TYR A 212 -0.29 -5.11 -17.60
CA TYR A 212 -1.26 -5.97 -16.91
C TYR A 212 -0.66 -6.65 -15.68
N LYS A 213 0.58 -7.11 -15.78
CA LYS A 213 1.29 -7.73 -14.66
C LYS A 213 1.52 -6.74 -13.52
N GLU A 214 2.04 -5.54 -13.81
CA GLU A 214 2.28 -4.51 -12.78
C GLU A 214 0.97 -4.02 -12.16
N HIS A 215 -0.10 -3.92 -12.95
CA HIS A 215 -1.42 -3.62 -12.43
C HIS A 215 -1.95 -4.73 -11.49
N SER A 216 -1.83 -6.00 -11.89
CA SER A 216 -2.20 -7.14 -11.04
C SER A 216 -1.39 -7.14 -9.74
N ASN A 217 -0.08 -6.96 -9.81
CA ASN A 217 0.79 -6.86 -8.64
C ASN A 217 0.33 -5.75 -7.68
N MET A 218 -0.11 -4.63 -8.24
CA MET A 218 -0.61 -3.50 -7.46
C MET A 218 -1.93 -3.84 -6.76
N VAL A 219 -2.90 -4.44 -7.46
CA VAL A 219 -4.18 -4.90 -6.90
C VAL A 219 -3.94 -5.93 -5.79
N ASP A 220 -3.10 -6.94 -6.04
CA ASP A 220 -2.77 -7.98 -5.06
C ASP A 220 -2.11 -7.39 -3.80
N SER A 221 -1.23 -6.41 -3.98
CA SER A 221 -0.59 -5.71 -2.86
C SER A 221 -1.59 -4.93 -2.03
N PHE A 222 -2.54 -4.23 -2.67
CA PHE A 222 -3.59 -3.51 -1.94
C PHE A 222 -4.54 -4.44 -1.20
N SER A 223 -4.88 -5.58 -1.77
CA SER A 223 -5.65 -6.61 -1.05
C SER A 223 -4.92 -7.07 0.20
N THR A 224 -3.62 -7.33 0.09
CA THR A 224 -2.78 -7.72 1.25
C THR A 224 -2.76 -6.62 2.31
N PHE A 225 -2.68 -5.33 1.92
CA PHE A 225 -2.73 -4.24 2.89
C PHE A 225 -4.09 -4.09 3.55
N ALA A 226 -5.17 -4.28 2.81
CA ALA A 226 -6.52 -4.29 3.38
C ALA A 226 -6.66 -5.39 4.43
N ASP A 227 -6.14 -6.58 4.17
CA ASP A 227 -6.11 -7.69 5.13
C ASP A 227 -5.27 -7.34 6.37
N MET A 228 -4.09 -6.75 6.20
CA MET A 228 -3.25 -6.30 7.32
C MET A 228 -3.93 -5.21 8.15
N ILE A 229 -4.60 -4.25 7.52
CA ILE A 229 -5.35 -3.20 8.24
C ILE A 229 -6.52 -3.81 8.99
N SER A 230 -7.23 -4.77 8.41
CA SER A 230 -8.32 -5.49 9.07
C SER A 230 -7.83 -6.24 10.31
N ASP A 231 -6.66 -6.88 10.24
CA ASP A 231 -6.04 -7.54 11.38
C ASP A 231 -5.61 -6.55 12.47
N ILE A 232 -5.05 -5.41 12.10
CA ILE A 232 -4.75 -4.30 13.02
C ILE A 232 -6.02 -3.83 13.73
N ILE A 233 -7.13 -3.63 13.02
CA ILE A 233 -8.42 -3.22 13.59
C ILE A 233 -8.87 -4.22 14.64
N GLN A 234 -8.85 -5.52 14.33
CA GLN A 234 -9.24 -6.57 15.26
C GLN A 234 -8.35 -6.61 16.51
N ARG A 235 -7.03 -6.42 16.37
CA ARG A 235 -6.12 -6.36 17.53
C ARG A 235 -6.32 -5.11 18.37
N VAL A 236 -6.68 -3.98 17.78
CA VAL A 236 -7.03 -2.76 18.51
C VAL A 236 -8.31 -2.98 19.29
N ASP A 237 -9.35 -3.62 18.74
CA ASP A 237 -10.57 -3.95 19.45
C ASP A 237 -10.30 -4.89 20.63
N ASN A 238 -9.54 -5.96 20.44
CA ASN A 238 -9.12 -6.85 21.52
C ASN A 238 -8.32 -6.10 22.62
N SER A 239 -7.56 -5.10 22.24
CA SER A 239 -6.82 -4.26 23.18
C SER A 239 -7.75 -3.36 24.00
N CYS A 240 -8.84 -2.88 23.42
CA CYS A 240 -9.89 -2.17 24.16
C CYS A 240 -10.58 -3.07 25.20
N ASP A 241 -10.82 -4.34 24.86
CA ASP A 241 -11.38 -5.31 25.82
C ASP A 241 -10.43 -5.54 27.00
N ILE A 242 -9.13 -5.67 26.76
CA ILE A 242 -8.12 -5.76 27.84
C ILE A 242 -8.16 -4.52 28.75
N ILE A 243 -8.28 -3.33 28.17
CA ILE A 243 -8.39 -2.09 28.95
C ILE A 243 -9.67 -2.09 29.79
N PHE A 244 -10.77 -2.51 29.21
CA PHE A 244 -12.05 -2.64 29.93
C PHE A 244 -11.92 -3.61 31.13
N ASP A 245 -11.30 -4.79 30.93
CA ASP A 245 -11.06 -5.76 31.99
C ASP A 245 -10.20 -5.18 33.12
N ILE A 246 -9.16 -4.41 32.80
CA ILE A 246 -8.36 -3.69 33.78
C ILE A 246 -9.22 -2.70 34.58
N MET A 247 -10.06 -1.92 33.89
CA MET A 247 -10.95 -0.94 34.54
C MET A 247 -11.97 -1.61 35.46
N MET A 248 -12.45 -2.80 35.11
CA MET A 248 -13.36 -3.59 35.98
C MET A 248 -12.70 -4.08 37.26
N MET A 249 -11.37 -4.14 37.33
CA MET A 249 -10.62 -4.49 38.52
C MET A 249 -10.36 -3.30 39.47
N LEU A 250 -10.47 -2.06 38.99
CA LEU A 250 -10.17 -0.87 39.81
C LEU A 250 -11.12 -0.67 41.03
N PRO A 251 -12.43 -1.00 40.97
CA PRO A 251 -13.31 -0.90 42.15
C PRO A 251 -12.85 -1.73 43.35
N ARG A 252 -11.95 -2.70 43.16
CA ARG A 252 -11.38 -3.49 44.26
C ARG A 252 -10.49 -2.66 45.20
N GLU A 253 -9.96 -1.53 44.72
CA GLU A 253 -9.27 -0.55 45.58
C GLU A 253 -10.21 -0.01 46.68
N ASP A 254 -11.47 0.25 46.36
CA ASP A 254 -12.44 0.72 47.35
C ASP A 254 -12.71 -0.33 48.42
N ILE A 255 -12.74 -1.62 48.07
CA ILE A 255 -12.83 -2.73 48.99
C ILE A 255 -11.61 -2.75 49.94
N VAL A 256 -10.41 -2.67 49.39
CA VAL A 256 -9.16 -2.61 50.16
C VAL A 256 -9.14 -1.40 51.09
N ARG A 257 -9.59 -0.25 50.62
CA ARG A 257 -9.69 0.97 51.41
C ARG A 257 -10.65 0.79 52.59
N GLN A 258 -11.86 0.26 52.37
CA GLN A 258 -12.85 0.02 53.39
C GLN A 258 -12.35 -1.01 54.43
N GLN A 259 -11.76 -2.13 53.98
CA GLN A 259 -11.18 -3.12 54.90
C GLN A 259 -10.07 -2.50 55.77
N THR A 260 -9.21 -1.67 55.15
CA THR A 260 -8.14 -1.00 55.89
C THR A 260 -8.68 0.01 56.90
N GLU A 261 -9.74 0.75 56.60
CA GLU A 261 -10.43 1.67 57.51
C GLU A 261 -11.06 0.91 58.67
N HIS A 262 -11.66 -0.27 58.45
CA HIS A 262 -12.21 -1.14 59.50
C HIS A 262 -11.11 -1.68 60.41
N ILE A 263 -9.95 -2.07 59.85
CA ILE A 263 -8.79 -2.47 60.64
C ILE A 263 -8.31 -1.32 61.55
N ILE A 264 -8.18 -0.10 60.99
CA ILE A 264 -7.80 1.08 61.78
C ILE A 264 -8.78 1.32 62.91
N SER A 265 -10.10 1.27 62.66
CA SER A 265 -11.12 1.42 63.67
C SER A 265 -11.03 0.34 64.76
N SER A 266 -10.73 -0.91 64.36
CA SER A 266 -10.54 -2.02 65.29
C SER A 266 -9.32 -1.81 66.20
N ILE A 267 -8.21 -1.31 65.66
CA ILE A 267 -7.00 -0.97 66.42
C ILE A 267 -7.31 0.19 67.40
N GLU A 268 -7.99 1.25 66.90
CA GLU A 268 -8.38 2.39 67.75
C GLU A 268 -9.31 1.95 68.91
N SER A 269 -10.14 0.93 68.67
CA SER A 269 -10.97 0.31 69.75
C SER A 269 -10.11 -0.39 70.79
N ILE A 270 -9.09 -1.17 70.42
CA ILE A 270 -8.10 -1.76 71.32
C ILE A 270 -7.44 -0.67 72.18
N ILE A 271 -6.93 0.38 71.52
CA ILE A 271 -6.22 1.47 72.21
C ILE A 271 -7.13 2.16 73.21
N THR A 272 -8.41 2.35 72.87
CA THR A 272 -9.40 2.99 73.77
C THR A 272 -9.71 2.11 74.99
N GLU A 273 -9.99 0.82 74.76
CA GLU A 273 -10.23 -0.12 75.86
C GLU A 273 -9.05 -0.27 76.85
N ASN A 274 -7.85 -0.33 76.24
CA ASN A 274 -6.60 -0.36 76.99
C ASN A 274 -6.42 0.89 77.85
N LYS A 275 -6.72 2.05 77.33
CA LYS A 275 -6.67 3.31 78.08
C LYS A 275 -7.67 3.34 79.21
N ASP A 276 -8.93 2.96 78.92
CA ASP A 276 -9.99 2.91 79.96
C ASP A 276 -9.59 1.96 81.08
N PHE A 277 -8.98 0.81 80.78
CA PHE A 277 -8.46 -0.09 81.80
C PHE A 277 -7.32 0.52 82.62
N ILE A 278 -6.36 1.19 81.98
CA ILE A 278 -5.23 1.83 82.66
C ILE A 278 -5.73 2.96 83.61
N ASP A 279 -6.68 3.75 83.15
CA ASP A 279 -7.28 4.83 83.92
C ASP A 279 -7.99 4.24 85.19
N MET A 280 -8.78 3.18 85.02
CA MET A 280 -9.42 2.45 86.09
C MET A 280 -8.40 1.82 87.07
N TYR A 281 -7.31 1.25 86.54
CA TYR A 281 -6.22 0.68 87.36
C TYR A 281 -5.50 1.78 88.17
N SER A 282 -5.27 2.92 87.63
CA SER A 282 -4.62 4.08 88.29
C SER A 282 -5.49 4.62 89.42
N GLU A 283 -6.82 4.77 89.20
CA GLU A 283 -7.79 5.15 90.26
C GLU A 283 -7.87 4.13 91.41
N HIS A 284 -7.75 2.83 91.04
CA HIS A 284 -7.77 1.77 92.07
C HIS A 284 -6.54 1.83 92.97
N ILE A 285 -5.36 2.11 92.41
CA ILE A 285 -4.12 2.29 93.19
C ILE A 285 -4.21 3.52 94.08
N GLU A 286 -4.69 4.65 93.57
CA GLU A 286 -4.83 5.89 94.38
C GLU A 286 -5.80 5.78 95.51
N ASN A 287 -6.93 5.05 95.34
CA ASN A 287 -7.99 4.93 96.30
C ASN A 287 -7.82 3.77 97.31
N ASN A 288 -6.78 2.93 97.19
CA ASN A 288 -6.44 1.79 98.05
C ASN A 288 -7.64 0.84 98.31
N THR A 289 -8.46 0.58 97.26
CA THR A 289 -9.69 -0.23 97.37
C THR A 289 -9.35 -1.73 97.25
N ASN A 290 -9.97 -2.55 98.18
CA ASN A 290 -9.76 -4.01 98.22
C ASN A 290 -10.59 -4.79 97.15
N GLN A 291 -10.61 -4.30 95.89
CA GLN A 291 -11.39 -4.91 94.79
C GLN A 291 -10.49 -5.57 93.73
N ASN A 292 -9.44 -6.29 94.16
CA ASN A 292 -8.50 -6.94 93.25
C ASN A 292 -9.19 -7.96 92.32
N GLU A 293 -10.21 -8.65 92.74
CA GLU A 293 -10.93 -9.63 91.94
C GLU A 293 -11.70 -9.01 90.77
N VAL A 294 -12.29 -7.82 90.97
CA VAL A 294 -12.97 -7.07 89.92
C VAL A 294 -11.98 -6.60 88.86
N LEU A 295 -10.78 -6.17 89.27
CA LEU A 295 -9.69 -5.78 88.37
C LEU A 295 -9.14 -6.96 87.56
N GLU A 296 -8.98 -8.14 88.23
CA GLU A 296 -8.48 -9.34 87.54
C GLU A 296 -9.50 -9.86 86.51
N HIS A 297 -10.82 -9.80 86.81
CA HIS A 297 -11.88 -10.14 85.87
C HIS A 297 -11.90 -9.16 84.68
N ARG A 298 -11.79 -7.86 84.93
CA ARG A 298 -11.74 -6.83 83.84
C ARG A 298 -10.48 -6.97 82.97
N LEU A 299 -9.33 -7.32 83.57
CA LEU A 299 -8.10 -7.62 82.87
C LEU A 299 -8.25 -8.83 81.96
N LEU A 300 -8.89 -9.91 82.44
CA LEU A 300 -9.11 -11.08 81.58
C LEU A 300 -10.07 -10.80 80.43
N ASP A 301 -11.10 -10.01 80.68
CA ASP A 301 -12.03 -9.59 79.63
C ASP A 301 -11.35 -8.73 78.60
N LEU A 302 -10.50 -7.77 79.04
CA LEU A 302 -9.67 -6.94 78.12
C LEU A 302 -8.68 -7.77 77.31
N LEU A 303 -7.87 -8.63 77.92
CA LEU A 303 -6.92 -9.47 77.25
C LEU A 303 -7.60 -10.44 76.26
N THR A 304 -8.80 -10.90 76.57
CA THR A 304 -9.61 -11.75 75.71
C THR A 304 -10.15 -10.95 74.51
N PHE A 305 -10.62 -9.74 74.75
CA PHE A 305 -11.03 -8.79 73.69
C PHE A 305 -9.88 -8.48 72.73
N ASP A 306 -8.72 -8.09 73.25
CA ASP A 306 -7.56 -7.76 72.50
C ASP A 306 -7.05 -8.92 71.61
N GLU A 307 -7.01 -10.15 72.16
CA GLU A 307 -6.64 -11.37 71.44
C GLU A 307 -7.60 -11.65 70.27
N LEU A 308 -8.93 -11.52 70.50
CA LEU A 308 -9.94 -11.74 69.46
C LEU A 308 -9.86 -10.69 68.39
N VAL A 309 -9.74 -9.39 68.70
CA VAL A 309 -9.67 -8.30 67.76
C VAL A 309 -8.35 -8.34 66.96
N LEU A 310 -7.22 -8.64 67.61
CA LEU A 310 -5.94 -8.82 66.90
C LEU A 310 -5.99 -10.00 65.93
N THR A 311 -6.68 -11.10 66.33
CA THR A 311 -6.88 -12.23 65.41
C THR A 311 -7.67 -11.79 64.18
N LEU A 312 -8.73 -11.01 64.38
CA LEU A 312 -9.56 -10.48 63.32
C LEU A 312 -8.77 -9.53 62.39
N ILE A 313 -7.94 -8.64 62.95
CA ILE A 313 -7.06 -7.74 62.23
C ILE A 313 -6.07 -8.53 61.37
N ILE A 314 -5.42 -9.55 61.92
CA ILE A 314 -4.44 -10.39 61.22
C ILE A 314 -5.08 -11.09 60.03
N GLU A 315 -6.25 -11.70 60.20
CA GLU A 315 -6.93 -12.39 59.11
C GLU A 315 -7.44 -11.42 58.05
N ASN A 316 -7.91 -10.24 58.44
CA ASN A 316 -8.29 -9.20 57.48
C ASN A 316 -7.08 -8.66 56.70
N PHE A 317 -5.90 -8.50 57.33
CA PHE A 317 -4.68 -8.15 56.60
C PHE A 317 -4.23 -9.22 55.61
N LYS A 318 -4.38 -10.50 55.92
CA LYS A 318 -4.13 -11.59 54.97
C LYS A 318 -5.09 -11.48 53.77
N SER A 319 -6.38 -11.21 54.04
CA SER A 319 -7.37 -10.99 52.97
C SER A 319 -7.01 -9.79 52.08
N ILE A 320 -6.60 -8.67 52.67
CA ILE A 320 -6.14 -7.47 51.91
C ILE A 320 -4.92 -7.80 51.07
N TYR A 321 -3.94 -8.53 51.61
CA TYR A 321 -2.75 -8.96 50.92
C TYR A 321 -3.11 -9.78 49.67
N GLU A 322 -3.96 -10.78 49.79
CA GLU A 322 -4.41 -11.61 48.67
C GLU A 322 -5.15 -10.77 47.62
N GLU A 323 -6.04 -9.89 48.02
CA GLU A 323 -6.80 -9.04 47.09
C GLU A 323 -5.91 -8.10 46.28
N ILE A 324 -4.98 -7.40 46.93
CA ILE A 324 -4.03 -6.53 46.26
C ILE A 324 -3.11 -7.34 45.35
N ASN A 325 -2.57 -8.46 45.82
CA ASN A 325 -1.65 -9.30 45.06
C ASN A 325 -2.33 -9.87 43.81
N ASN A 326 -3.54 -10.38 43.92
CA ASN A 326 -4.29 -10.93 42.78
C ASN A 326 -4.64 -9.84 41.76
N THR A 327 -5.16 -8.71 42.24
CA THR A 327 -5.50 -7.56 41.37
C THR A 327 -4.25 -6.99 40.68
N ASN A 328 -3.17 -6.83 41.44
CA ASN A 328 -1.90 -6.34 40.88
C ASN A 328 -1.33 -7.28 39.79
N ASN A 329 -1.32 -8.58 40.06
CA ASN A 329 -0.85 -9.57 39.09
C ASN A 329 -1.73 -9.61 37.82
N PHE A 330 -3.05 -9.51 37.99
CA PHE A 330 -3.96 -9.45 36.86
C PHE A 330 -3.69 -8.20 35.98
N ILE A 331 -3.68 -7.02 36.60
CA ILE A 331 -3.45 -5.75 35.88
C ILE A 331 -2.05 -5.75 35.23
N TYR A 332 -1.01 -6.22 35.94
CA TYR A 332 0.35 -6.28 35.41
C TYR A 332 0.45 -7.17 34.17
N ASN A 333 -0.11 -8.38 34.22
CA ASN A 333 -0.09 -9.30 33.10
C ASN A 333 -0.92 -8.79 31.92
N SER A 334 -2.08 -8.18 32.17
CA SER A 334 -2.94 -7.56 31.16
C SER A 334 -2.23 -6.39 30.47
N LEU A 335 -1.54 -5.54 31.21
CA LEU A 335 -0.73 -4.44 30.65
C LEU A 335 0.45 -4.93 29.84
N LYS A 336 1.10 -6.00 30.26
CA LYS A 336 2.18 -6.61 29.51
C LYS A 336 1.67 -7.16 28.16
N ASN A 337 0.56 -7.90 28.19
CA ASN A 337 -0.09 -8.39 26.98
C ASN A 337 -0.49 -7.24 26.03
N LEU A 338 -1.10 -6.19 26.58
CA LEU A 338 -1.45 -4.98 25.82
C LEU A 338 -0.22 -4.35 25.15
N LYS A 339 0.89 -4.24 25.89
CA LYS A 339 2.16 -3.70 25.35
C LYS A 339 2.69 -4.55 24.20
N ASP A 340 2.68 -5.87 24.34
CA ASP A 340 3.17 -6.79 23.31
C ASP A 340 2.29 -6.68 22.04
N THR A 341 0.96 -6.66 22.18
CA THR A 341 0.01 -6.49 21.07
C THR A 341 0.20 -5.15 20.34
N LEU A 342 0.36 -4.06 21.09
CA LEU A 342 0.62 -2.74 20.49
C LEU A 342 1.97 -2.66 19.78
N SER A 343 2.97 -3.42 20.24
CA SER A 343 4.26 -3.53 19.57
C SER A 343 4.13 -4.23 18.21
N GLU A 344 3.35 -5.29 18.13
CA GLU A 344 3.04 -6.00 16.88
C GLU A 344 2.26 -5.10 15.90
N ILE A 345 1.21 -4.41 16.38
CA ILE A 345 0.47 -3.43 15.57
C ILE A 345 1.40 -2.36 15.01
N THR A 346 2.35 -1.87 15.80
CA THR A 346 3.33 -0.88 15.37
C THR A 346 4.26 -1.42 14.28
N LEU A 347 4.66 -2.68 14.37
CA LEU A 347 5.49 -3.34 13.36
C LEU A 347 4.75 -3.49 12.04
N ASP A 348 3.51 -4.00 12.08
CA ASP A 348 2.68 -4.20 10.89
C ASP A 348 2.38 -2.86 10.19
N ARG A 349 2.06 -1.83 10.96
CA ARG A 349 1.88 -0.47 10.44
C ARG A 349 3.14 0.06 9.75
N ASN A 350 4.31 -0.11 10.35
CA ASN A 350 5.57 0.31 9.74
C ASN A 350 5.86 -0.45 8.45
N THR A 351 5.50 -1.73 8.39
CA THR A 351 5.62 -2.56 7.19
C THR A 351 4.76 -2.02 6.06
N ILE A 352 3.50 -1.64 6.33
CA ILE A 352 2.62 -1.00 5.35
C ILE A 352 3.24 0.29 4.81
N VAL A 353 3.76 1.15 5.70
CA VAL A 353 4.40 2.43 5.32
C VAL A 353 5.60 2.21 4.41
N GLU A 354 6.53 1.35 4.82
CA GLU A 354 7.76 1.08 4.06
C GLU A 354 7.44 0.57 2.67
N TYR A 355 6.46 -0.30 2.54
CA TYR A 355 6.08 -0.87 1.25
C TYR A 355 5.35 0.12 0.34
N MET A 356 4.45 0.95 0.88
CA MET A 356 3.66 1.89 0.08
C MET A 356 4.41 3.18 -0.24
N ILE A 357 5.14 3.72 0.71
CA ILE A 357 5.74 5.06 0.59
C ILE A 357 7.20 4.98 0.17
N GLY A 358 7.87 3.87 0.47
CA GLY A 358 9.30 3.70 0.32
C GLY A 358 10.07 4.44 1.42
N ASN A 359 11.02 3.80 2.05
CA ASN A 359 11.87 4.46 3.06
C ASN A 359 13.33 4.35 2.65
N ASP A 360 14.06 5.45 2.73
CA ASP A 360 15.50 5.51 2.43
C ASP A 360 16.36 4.77 3.48
N ASN A 361 15.76 4.28 4.57
CA ASN A 361 16.44 3.62 5.68
C ASN A 361 16.25 2.08 5.64
N ARG A 362 17.16 1.42 4.93
CA ARG A 362 17.27 -0.04 4.78
C ARG A 362 17.54 -0.76 6.10
N LYS A 363 16.52 -1.18 6.84
CA LYS A 363 16.66 -2.07 8.03
C LYS A 363 15.45 -2.98 8.28
N SER A 364 14.77 -3.50 7.28
CA SER A 364 13.79 -4.56 7.51
C SER A 364 14.14 -5.81 6.70
N GLY A 365 14.17 -6.96 7.38
CA GLY A 365 14.60 -8.26 6.85
C GLY A 365 13.58 -8.95 5.92
N PHE A 366 12.84 -8.21 5.12
CA PHE A 366 11.93 -8.76 4.13
C PHE A 366 12.61 -8.97 2.76
N PRO A 367 12.24 -10.04 2.01
CA PRO A 367 12.94 -10.47 0.80
C PRO A 367 12.73 -9.57 -0.43
N PHE A 368 12.08 -8.41 -0.28
CA PHE A 368 11.87 -7.46 -1.38
C PHE A 368 12.91 -6.35 -1.33
N THR A 369 13.63 -6.18 -2.43
CA THR A 369 14.50 -5.02 -2.64
C THR A 369 13.62 -3.78 -2.85
N VAL A 370 13.20 -3.16 -1.76
CA VAL A 370 12.42 -1.92 -1.80
C VAL A 370 13.37 -0.76 -2.08
N SER A 371 13.71 -0.52 -3.33
CA SER A 371 14.36 0.72 -3.75
C SER A 371 13.35 1.81 -4.12
N ASP A 372 12.15 1.42 -4.55
CA ASP A 372 11.07 2.34 -4.94
C ASP A 372 9.73 1.86 -4.38
N SER A 373 8.86 2.79 -3.98
CA SER A 373 7.51 2.45 -3.57
C SER A 373 6.74 1.81 -4.74
N LEU A 374 5.78 0.95 -4.42
CA LEU A 374 4.89 0.33 -5.40
C LEU A 374 4.29 1.36 -6.37
N PHE A 375 3.93 2.53 -5.88
CA PHE A 375 3.43 3.66 -6.68
C PHE A 375 4.47 4.18 -7.68
N ASN A 376 5.72 4.32 -7.25
CA ASN A 376 6.79 4.83 -8.11
C ASN A 376 7.15 3.83 -9.21
N GLU A 377 7.17 2.53 -8.91
CA GLU A 377 7.44 1.49 -9.91
C GLU A 377 6.38 1.50 -11.01
N TYR A 378 5.10 1.57 -10.65
CA TYR A 378 4.00 1.64 -11.60
C TYR A 378 4.08 2.89 -12.49
N ILE A 379 4.29 4.07 -11.90
CA ILE A 379 4.42 5.33 -12.64
C ILE A 379 5.65 5.34 -13.54
N ASN A 380 6.79 4.89 -13.04
CA ASN A 380 8.02 4.82 -13.84
C ASN A 380 7.85 3.89 -15.03
N PHE A 381 7.12 2.78 -14.85
CA PHE A 381 6.80 1.89 -15.95
C PHE A 381 5.95 2.58 -17.03
N ILE A 382 4.89 3.32 -16.64
CA ILE A 382 4.04 4.06 -17.59
C ILE A 382 4.84 5.17 -18.29
N LYS A 383 5.69 5.91 -17.59
CA LYS A 383 6.56 6.93 -18.18
C LYS A 383 7.53 6.34 -19.20
N LEU A 384 8.11 5.17 -18.92
CA LEU A 384 8.96 4.46 -19.87
C LEU A 384 8.17 4.04 -21.12
N TYR A 385 6.93 3.60 -20.94
CA TYR A 385 6.03 3.29 -22.05
C TYR A 385 5.80 4.50 -22.96
N LEU A 386 5.42 5.64 -22.38
CA LEU A 386 5.18 6.88 -23.11
C LEU A 386 6.43 7.36 -23.87
N SER A 387 7.59 7.27 -23.24
CA SER A 387 8.86 7.63 -23.88
C SER A 387 9.16 6.77 -25.10
N ASN A 388 8.98 5.45 -25.01
CA ASN A 388 9.16 4.54 -26.14
C ASN A 388 8.12 4.80 -27.24
N PHE A 389 6.88 5.07 -26.88
CA PHE A 389 5.83 5.38 -27.85
C PHE A 389 6.15 6.67 -28.62
N LYS A 390 6.62 7.70 -27.93
CA LYS A 390 7.06 8.95 -28.55
C LYS A 390 8.20 8.71 -29.54
N LEU A 391 9.17 7.89 -29.21
CA LEU A 391 10.27 7.54 -30.09
C LEU A 391 9.79 6.88 -31.39
N PHE A 392 8.77 6.02 -31.31
CA PHE A 392 8.15 5.43 -32.51
C PHE A 392 7.43 6.47 -33.35
N LEU A 393 6.69 7.40 -32.76
CA LEU A 393 6.05 8.50 -33.46
C LEU A 393 7.08 9.38 -34.22
N ASP A 394 8.13 9.77 -33.53
CA ASP A 394 9.21 10.57 -34.11
C ASP A 394 9.88 9.84 -35.30
N THR A 395 10.05 8.53 -35.18
CA THR A 395 10.58 7.70 -36.27
C THR A 395 9.62 7.67 -37.46
N LYS A 396 8.32 7.54 -37.26
CA LYS A 396 7.31 7.57 -38.33
C LYS A 396 7.21 8.93 -38.98
N TYR A 397 7.27 10.03 -38.25
CA TYR A 397 7.34 11.36 -38.82
C TYR A 397 8.57 11.53 -39.71
N ARG A 398 9.73 11.06 -39.26
CA ARG A 398 10.96 11.08 -40.07
C ARG A 398 10.82 10.26 -41.35
N ILE A 399 10.20 9.07 -41.28
CA ILE A 399 9.92 8.24 -42.47
C ILE A 399 9.01 9.00 -43.43
N TYR A 400 7.94 9.64 -42.92
CA TYR A 400 7.05 10.45 -43.73
C TYR A 400 7.80 11.60 -44.42
N ASP A 401 8.55 12.40 -43.68
CA ASP A 401 9.27 13.58 -44.22
C ASP A 401 10.34 13.18 -45.25
N ASN A 402 11.07 12.10 -45.01
CA ASN A 402 12.09 11.60 -45.91
C ASN A 402 11.51 11.11 -47.25
N ASN A 403 10.29 10.60 -47.24
CA ASN A 403 9.70 9.91 -48.39
C ASN A 403 8.64 10.74 -49.15
N ILE A 404 8.29 11.94 -48.67
CA ILE A 404 7.36 12.82 -49.41
C ILE A 404 7.88 13.19 -50.81
N SER A 405 9.20 13.27 -51.02
CA SER A 405 9.85 13.54 -52.30
C SER A 405 9.66 12.43 -53.34
N ILE A 406 9.12 11.28 -52.97
CA ILE A 406 8.74 10.21 -53.90
C ILE A 406 7.70 10.73 -54.90
N ILE A 407 6.75 11.55 -54.46
CA ILE A 407 5.71 12.13 -55.32
C ILE A 407 6.34 12.99 -56.40
N ASP A 408 7.33 13.84 -56.07
CA ASP A 408 8.04 14.69 -57.03
C ASP A 408 8.80 13.83 -58.04
N SER A 409 9.45 12.74 -57.60
CA SER A 409 10.17 11.83 -58.49
C SER A 409 9.25 11.09 -59.49
N ILE A 410 8.01 10.79 -59.09
CA ILE A 410 6.99 10.23 -59.99
C ILE A 410 6.59 11.26 -61.03
N GLU A 411 6.38 12.51 -60.64
CA GLU A 411 6.02 13.60 -61.55
C GLU A 411 7.12 13.91 -62.60
N ASP A 412 8.37 13.89 -62.18
CA ASP A 412 9.52 14.04 -63.10
C ASP A 412 9.56 12.93 -64.13
N LEU A 413 9.33 11.69 -63.68
CA LEU A 413 9.35 10.54 -64.58
C LEU A 413 8.13 10.54 -65.52
N GLU A 414 6.94 10.91 -65.06
CA GLU A 414 5.74 11.11 -65.91
C GLU A 414 5.98 12.15 -67.00
N ASN A 415 6.59 13.29 -66.67
CA ASN A 415 6.94 14.35 -67.66
C ASN A 415 7.88 13.82 -68.76
N MET A 416 8.88 13.03 -68.42
CA MET A 416 9.77 12.42 -69.35
C MET A 416 9.06 11.41 -70.28
N PHE A 417 8.11 10.64 -69.78
CA PHE A 417 7.27 9.80 -70.67
C PHE A 417 6.43 10.60 -71.63
N LEU A 418 5.87 11.75 -71.24
CA LEU A 418 5.13 12.66 -72.07
C LEU A 418 6.05 13.22 -73.21
N GLU A 419 7.30 13.57 -72.86
CA GLU A 419 8.27 13.98 -73.87
C GLU A 419 8.61 12.85 -74.87
N THR A 420 8.77 11.62 -74.34
CA THR A 420 9.03 10.43 -75.18
C THR A 420 7.86 10.14 -76.16
N LYS A 421 6.61 10.33 -75.67
CA LYS A 421 5.41 10.23 -76.50
C LYS A 421 5.45 11.23 -77.66
N ASN A 422 5.91 12.45 -77.44
CA ASN A 422 6.07 13.47 -78.50
C ASN A 422 7.12 13.06 -79.54
N ILE A 423 8.22 12.41 -79.13
CA ILE A 423 9.20 11.85 -80.03
C ILE A 423 8.59 10.73 -80.88
N GLY A 424 7.81 9.83 -80.29
CA GLY A 424 7.07 8.77 -80.97
C GLY A 424 6.13 9.32 -82.07
N LYS A 425 5.38 10.37 -81.76
CA LYS A 425 4.52 11.06 -82.73
C LYS A 425 5.36 11.70 -83.88
N ALA A 426 6.51 12.29 -83.54
CA ALA A 426 7.40 12.90 -84.54
C ALA A 426 8.04 11.82 -85.44
N PHE A 427 8.36 10.64 -84.91
CA PHE A 427 8.75 9.49 -85.69
C PHE A 427 7.70 9.13 -86.76
N ASN A 428 6.44 8.99 -86.35
CA ASN A 428 5.35 8.69 -87.23
C ASN A 428 5.20 9.77 -88.32
N SER A 429 5.36 11.05 -87.99
CA SER A 429 5.27 12.17 -88.91
C SER A 429 6.41 12.13 -89.93
N ILE A 430 7.64 11.89 -89.49
CA ILE A 430 8.83 11.83 -90.43
C ILE A 430 8.76 10.55 -91.26
N ASN A 431 8.29 9.46 -90.72
CA ASN A 431 8.12 8.22 -91.44
C ASN A 431 7.05 8.35 -92.52
N PHE A 432 5.98 9.11 -92.29
CA PHE A 432 4.99 9.47 -93.30
C PHE A 432 5.62 10.26 -94.43
N LEU A 433 6.50 11.23 -94.12
CA LEU A 433 7.28 11.97 -95.13
C LEU A 433 8.20 11.01 -95.90
N ALA A 434 8.80 10.02 -95.26
CA ALA A 434 9.63 9.01 -95.94
C ALA A 434 8.81 8.15 -96.89
N LYS A 435 7.56 7.75 -96.51
CA LYS A 435 6.63 7.05 -97.40
C LYS A 435 6.32 7.87 -98.71
N ILE A 436 5.98 9.15 -98.55
CA ILE A 436 5.69 10.04 -99.65
C ILE A 436 6.90 10.16 -100.62
N GLU A 437 8.10 10.30 -100.06
CA GLU A 437 9.29 10.42 -100.90
C GLU A 437 9.65 9.10 -101.59
N LEU A 438 9.40 7.97 -100.99
CA LEU A 438 9.55 6.65 -101.61
C LEU A 438 8.55 6.43 -102.72
N GLU A 439 7.26 6.77 -102.50
CA GLU A 439 6.25 6.68 -103.59
C GLU A 439 6.54 7.57 -104.75
N LYS A 440 6.99 8.82 -104.53
CA LYS A 440 7.41 9.73 -105.65
C LYS A 440 8.55 9.17 -106.49
N LYS A 441 9.37 8.30 -105.95
CA LYS A 441 10.55 7.73 -106.58
C LYS A 441 10.53 6.21 -106.69
N ALA A 442 9.35 5.61 -106.79
CA ALA A 442 9.12 4.17 -106.81
C ALA A 442 9.98 3.48 -107.90
N ASN A 443 10.14 4.12 -109.08
CA ASN A 443 10.97 3.57 -110.16
C ASN A 443 12.48 3.51 -109.86
N ILE A 444 12.96 4.25 -108.85
CA ILE A 444 14.37 4.24 -108.43
C ILE A 444 14.62 3.18 -107.32
N PHE A 445 13.64 2.90 -106.49
CA PHE A 445 13.76 2.00 -105.34
C PHE A 445 13.15 0.62 -105.55
N GLU A 446 12.58 0.29 -106.73
CA GLU A 446 11.81 -0.91 -107.05
C GLU A 446 12.53 -2.24 -106.75
N ASN A 447 13.85 -2.24 -106.70
CA ASN A 447 14.66 -3.41 -106.34
C ASN A 447 15.19 -3.42 -104.90
N SER A 448 14.80 -2.48 -104.09
CA SER A 448 15.29 -2.36 -102.70
C SER A 448 14.31 -2.92 -101.72
N LYS A 449 14.00 -4.24 -101.83
CA LYS A 449 13.14 -4.98 -100.84
C LYS A 449 13.66 -4.98 -99.39
N ILE A 450 14.76 -4.26 -99.11
CA ILE A 450 15.42 -4.29 -97.76
C ILE A 450 15.01 -3.08 -96.90
N PHE A 451 14.34 -2.08 -97.50
CA PHE A 451 13.89 -0.92 -96.74
C PHE A 451 12.42 -1.01 -96.45
N SER A 452 12.14 -1.31 -95.20
CA SER A 452 10.77 -1.36 -94.67
C SER A 452 10.50 -0.13 -93.83
N VAL A 453 9.93 0.93 -94.45
CA VAL A 453 9.36 2.08 -93.80
C VAL A 453 8.26 1.59 -92.85
N GLU A 454 7.61 0.47 -93.17
CA GLU A 454 6.66 -0.24 -92.41
C GLU A 454 7.25 -0.73 -91.08
N ASN A 455 8.54 -1.19 -91.06
CA ASN A 455 9.21 -1.61 -89.83
C ASN A 455 9.46 -0.43 -88.89
N ILE A 456 9.87 0.75 -89.43
CA ILE A 456 10.03 1.95 -88.59
C ILE A 456 8.69 2.42 -88.03
N GLU A 457 7.61 2.35 -88.81
CA GLU A 457 6.26 2.70 -88.41
C GLU A 457 5.77 1.78 -87.32
N SER A 458 5.93 0.46 -87.47
CA SER A 458 5.55 -0.52 -86.49
C SER A 458 6.29 -0.30 -85.20
N ILE A 459 7.61 -0.03 -85.24
CA ILE A 459 8.39 0.21 -84.01
C ILE A 459 8.03 1.56 -83.39
N ALA A 460 7.81 2.61 -84.16
CA ALA A 460 7.40 3.92 -83.63
C ALA A 460 5.99 3.84 -82.98
N THR A 461 5.08 3.04 -83.55
CA THR A 461 3.78 2.76 -82.97
C THR A 461 3.92 1.98 -81.64
N ASN A 462 4.76 0.92 -81.66
CA ASN A 462 5.04 0.17 -80.41
C ASN A 462 5.66 1.04 -79.33
N ILE A 463 6.57 1.99 -79.67
CA ILE A 463 7.09 2.95 -78.69
C ILE A 463 5.93 3.78 -78.07
N THR A 464 5.05 4.30 -78.96
CA THR A 464 3.93 5.14 -78.53
C THR A 464 2.96 4.37 -77.65
N GLU A 465 2.60 3.15 -78.04
CA GLU A 465 1.72 2.27 -77.26
C GLU A 465 2.35 1.88 -75.92
N THR A 466 3.64 1.56 -75.86
CA THR A 466 4.37 1.28 -74.66
C THR A 466 4.40 2.49 -73.73
N VAL A 467 4.65 3.69 -74.25
CA VAL A 467 4.62 4.94 -73.46
C VAL A 467 3.23 5.23 -72.96
N ASP A 468 2.17 5.03 -73.74
CA ASP A 468 0.78 5.25 -73.31
C ASP A 468 0.39 4.30 -72.19
N SER A 469 0.76 3.02 -72.33
CA SER A 469 0.58 2.04 -71.28
C SER A 469 1.32 2.43 -69.98
N CYS A 470 2.58 2.89 -70.08
CA CYS A 470 3.33 3.36 -68.95
C CYS A 470 2.70 4.61 -68.29
N LEU A 471 2.22 5.56 -69.10
CA LEU A 471 1.54 6.75 -68.55
C LEU A 471 0.26 6.41 -67.77
N GLU A 472 -0.54 5.45 -68.25
CA GLU A 472 -1.72 4.97 -67.53
C GLU A 472 -1.34 4.29 -66.24
N GLN A 473 -0.31 3.44 -66.23
CA GLN A 473 0.24 2.82 -65.01
C GLN A 473 0.74 3.88 -64.03
N PHE A 474 1.48 4.91 -64.53
CA PHE A 474 1.95 6.00 -63.66
C PHE A 474 0.82 6.79 -63.01
N GLN A 475 -0.24 7.09 -63.73
CA GLN A 475 -1.39 7.79 -63.14
C GLN A 475 -2.03 6.96 -62.02
N THR A 476 -2.15 5.65 -62.23
CA THR A 476 -2.67 4.73 -61.22
C THR A 476 -1.76 4.70 -59.99
N ILE A 477 -0.45 4.47 -60.18
CA ILE A 477 0.54 4.44 -59.11
C ILE A 477 0.59 5.77 -58.35
N LYS A 478 0.56 6.91 -59.08
CA LYS A 478 0.56 8.25 -58.47
C LYS A 478 -0.59 8.43 -57.50
N VAL A 479 -1.80 8.01 -57.88
CA VAL A 479 -3.00 8.08 -57.00
C VAL A 479 -2.88 7.13 -55.81
N GLU A 480 -2.43 5.89 -56.06
CA GLU A 480 -2.28 4.88 -54.99
C GLU A 480 -1.24 5.33 -53.97
N ILE A 481 -0.08 5.79 -54.40
CA ILE A 481 0.98 6.29 -53.54
C ILE A 481 0.58 7.54 -52.77
N PHE A 482 -0.06 8.52 -53.47
CA PHE A 482 -0.56 9.70 -52.78
C PHE A 482 -1.55 9.33 -51.67
N ASN A 483 -2.45 8.38 -51.93
CA ASN A 483 -3.39 7.86 -50.92
C ASN A 483 -2.65 7.15 -49.79
N SER A 484 -1.62 6.35 -50.11
CA SER A 484 -0.82 5.63 -49.11
C SER A 484 -0.04 6.58 -48.20
N ILE A 485 0.64 7.56 -48.74
CA ILE A 485 1.37 8.60 -47.97
C ILE A 485 0.40 9.44 -47.13
N SER A 486 -0.75 9.80 -47.70
CA SER A 486 -1.79 10.56 -46.99
C SER A 486 -2.39 9.76 -45.82
N LYS A 487 -2.69 8.46 -46.02
CA LYS A 487 -3.15 7.55 -44.96
C LYS A 487 -2.07 7.38 -43.89
N PHE A 488 -0.81 7.21 -44.29
CA PHE A 488 0.30 7.11 -43.33
C PHE A 488 0.40 8.34 -42.44
N LYS A 489 0.34 9.55 -43.00
CA LYS A 489 0.29 10.80 -42.25
C LYS A 489 -0.91 10.87 -41.31
N SER A 490 -2.09 10.49 -41.80
CA SER A 490 -3.31 10.46 -40.99
C SER A 490 -3.20 9.51 -39.80
N ASN A 491 -2.62 8.31 -40.03
CA ASN A 491 -2.41 7.33 -38.94
C ASN A 491 -1.39 7.82 -37.92
N ILE A 492 -0.29 8.44 -38.34
CA ILE A 492 0.67 9.07 -37.43
C ILE A 492 -0.04 10.13 -36.56
N SER A 493 -0.88 10.97 -37.15
CA SER A 493 -1.63 12.00 -36.44
C SER A 493 -2.60 11.39 -35.39
N LYS A 494 -3.31 10.32 -35.77
CA LYS A 494 -4.19 9.60 -34.85
C LYS A 494 -3.41 8.95 -33.68
N GLN A 495 -2.27 8.32 -34.01
CA GLN A 495 -1.38 7.74 -33.00
C GLN A 495 -0.82 8.82 -32.06
N SER A 496 -0.46 10.00 -32.60
CA SER A 496 -0.03 11.14 -31.77
C SER A 496 -1.14 11.64 -30.83
N THR A 497 -2.39 11.69 -31.30
CA THR A 497 -3.54 12.04 -30.44
C THR A 497 -3.73 11.03 -29.33
N GLU A 498 -3.62 9.74 -29.63
CA GLU A 498 -3.73 8.68 -28.64
C GLU A 498 -2.59 8.72 -27.61
N HIS A 499 -1.37 9.02 -28.06
CA HIS A 499 -0.23 9.26 -27.16
C HIS A 499 -0.51 10.40 -26.19
N SER A 500 -0.98 11.55 -26.69
CA SER A 500 -1.30 12.70 -25.83
C SER A 500 -2.43 12.39 -24.85
N PHE A 501 -3.40 11.57 -25.23
CA PHE A 501 -4.47 11.10 -24.33
C PHE A 501 -3.92 10.23 -23.22
N ILE A 502 -3.06 9.25 -23.53
CA ILE A 502 -2.40 8.39 -22.54
C ILE A 502 -1.48 9.22 -21.62
N GLU A 503 -0.77 10.21 -22.16
CA GLU A 503 0.07 11.12 -21.37
C GLU A 503 -0.75 11.91 -20.33
N ALA A 504 -1.86 12.52 -20.74
CA ALA A 504 -2.77 13.24 -19.83
C ALA A 504 -3.39 12.32 -18.78
N MET A 505 -3.79 11.10 -19.17
CA MET A 505 -4.32 10.09 -18.26
C MET A 505 -3.25 9.64 -17.25
N THR A 506 -2.00 9.49 -17.69
CA THR A 506 -0.88 9.14 -16.79
C THR A 506 -0.62 10.22 -15.75
N GLU A 507 -0.73 11.48 -16.14
CA GLU A 507 -0.57 12.61 -15.21
C GLU A 507 -1.71 12.65 -14.17
N ASP A 508 -2.94 12.35 -14.57
CA ASP A 508 -4.07 12.23 -13.65
C ASP A 508 -3.89 11.04 -12.67
N VAL A 509 -3.47 9.87 -13.17
CA VAL A 509 -3.12 8.71 -12.34
C VAL A 509 -2.02 9.04 -11.35
N HIS A 510 -0.96 9.72 -11.80
CA HIS A 510 0.13 10.14 -10.91
C HIS A 510 -0.38 11.04 -9.78
N LYS A 511 -1.19 12.02 -10.11
CA LYS A 511 -1.78 12.92 -9.10
C LYS A 511 -2.65 12.18 -8.10
N ARG A 512 -3.51 11.26 -8.56
CA ARG A 512 -4.36 10.44 -7.68
C ARG A 512 -3.52 9.53 -6.77
N LEU A 513 -2.44 8.95 -7.28
CA LEU A 513 -1.52 8.14 -6.49
C LEU A 513 -0.76 8.98 -5.45
N ASP A 514 -0.36 10.20 -5.78
CA ASP A 514 0.26 11.12 -4.81
C ASP A 514 -0.73 11.58 -3.73
N ASP A 515 -1.98 11.85 -4.10
CA ASP A 515 -3.05 12.16 -3.15
C ASP A 515 -3.29 10.97 -2.20
N SER A 516 -3.33 9.74 -2.74
CA SER A 516 -3.47 8.50 -1.97
C SER A 516 -2.30 8.30 -1.00
N LYS A 517 -1.08 8.49 -1.46
CA LYS A 517 0.14 8.45 -0.64
C LYS A 517 0.08 9.47 0.50
N SER A 518 -0.42 10.67 0.24
CA SER A 518 -0.58 11.72 1.25
C SER A 518 -1.62 11.33 2.31
N ILE A 519 -2.77 10.79 1.90
CA ILE A 519 -3.84 10.31 2.80
C ILE A 519 -3.30 9.19 3.70
N ILE A 520 -2.64 8.19 3.12
CA ILE A 520 -2.07 7.06 3.84
C ILE A 520 -1.03 7.55 4.86
N ASN A 521 -0.08 8.39 4.42
CA ASN A 521 0.99 8.91 5.26
C ASN A 521 0.44 9.76 6.43
N SER A 522 -0.57 10.59 6.17
CA SER A 522 -1.22 11.41 7.20
C SER A 522 -1.88 10.54 8.27
N ASN A 523 -2.68 9.55 7.87
CA ASN A 523 -3.36 8.67 8.81
C ASN A 523 -2.36 7.85 9.63
N ILE A 524 -1.35 7.28 8.99
CA ILE A 524 -0.34 6.46 9.67
C ILE A 524 0.51 7.29 10.65
N LYS A 525 0.87 8.52 10.31
CA LYS A 525 1.65 9.39 11.20
C LYS A 525 0.87 9.77 12.48
N ILE A 526 -0.43 9.96 12.37
CA ILE A 526 -1.29 10.19 13.53
C ILE A 526 -1.30 8.95 14.42
N LEU A 527 -1.50 7.76 13.85
CA LEU A 527 -1.44 6.48 14.54
C LEU A 527 -0.09 6.26 15.27
N GLU A 528 1.03 6.67 14.68
CA GLU A 528 2.36 6.56 15.30
C GLU A 528 2.50 7.44 16.56
N THR A 529 1.94 8.64 16.53
CA THR A 529 2.04 9.58 17.66
C THR A 529 1.26 9.07 18.85
N HIS A 530 0.02 8.62 18.64
CA HIS A 530 -0.84 8.07 19.68
C HIS A 530 -0.25 6.80 20.31
N ALA A 531 0.27 5.88 19.49
CA ALA A 531 0.91 4.67 20.00
C ALA A 531 2.07 4.97 20.96
N LYS A 532 2.91 5.97 20.66
CA LYS A 532 4.02 6.37 21.54
C LYS A 532 3.53 6.89 22.89
N GLU A 533 2.46 7.67 22.91
CA GLU A 533 1.86 8.18 24.13
C GLU A 533 1.29 7.04 24.97
N VAL A 534 0.58 6.12 24.35
CA VAL A 534 0.04 4.91 25.02
C VAL A 534 1.17 4.06 25.61
N PHE A 535 2.27 3.82 24.90
CA PHE A 535 3.41 3.08 25.42
C PHE A 535 4.01 3.73 26.69
N VAL A 536 4.16 5.04 26.69
CA VAL A 536 4.67 5.77 27.87
C VAL A 536 3.75 5.60 29.08
N LEU A 537 2.44 5.64 28.88
CA LEU A 537 1.46 5.44 29.96
C LEU A 537 1.47 4.01 30.48
N ILE A 538 1.54 3.01 29.60
CA ILE A 538 1.65 1.59 29.98
C ILE A 538 2.95 1.34 30.76
N ASP A 539 4.08 1.83 30.28
CA ASP A 539 5.37 1.64 30.95
C ASP A 539 5.38 2.25 32.35
N LYS A 540 4.80 3.44 32.50
CA LYS A 540 4.66 4.07 33.80
C LYS A 540 3.76 3.25 34.72
N SER A 541 2.61 2.77 34.22
CA SER A 541 1.71 1.91 35.00
C SER A 541 2.38 0.61 35.43
N LEU A 542 3.18 -0.03 34.59
CA LEU A 542 3.94 -1.24 34.93
C LEU A 542 4.98 -0.97 36.04
N ILE A 543 5.65 0.20 36.00
CA ILE A 543 6.59 0.61 37.06
C ILE A 543 5.84 0.85 38.37
N ASP A 544 4.73 1.57 38.33
CA ASP A 544 3.93 1.89 39.51
C ASP A 544 3.34 0.60 40.15
N LEU A 545 2.85 -0.35 39.33
CA LEU A 545 2.38 -1.67 39.79
C LEU A 545 3.53 -2.52 40.38
N SER A 546 4.72 -2.44 39.83
CA SER A 546 5.87 -3.14 40.41
C SER A 546 6.24 -2.59 41.78
N SER A 547 5.98 -1.32 42.06
CA SER A 547 6.18 -0.72 43.36
C SER A 547 5.17 -1.24 44.40
N LEU A 548 3.94 -1.60 44.00
CA LEU A 548 2.94 -2.23 44.90
C LEU A 548 3.45 -3.56 45.46
N THR A 549 4.21 -4.33 44.73
CA THR A 549 4.82 -5.57 45.24
C THR A 549 5.74 -5.30 46.42
N THR A 550 6.45 -4.16 46.41
CA THR A 550 7.26 -3.72 47.55
C THR A 550 6.39 -3.27 48.73
N LEU A 551 5.23 -2.66 48.46
CA LEU A 551 4.28 -2.27 49.51
C LEU A 551 3.63 -3.48 50.21
N LEU A 552 3.44 -4.60 49.49
CA LEU A 552 2.93 -5.83 50.09
C LEU A 552 3.87 -6.38 51.19
N THR A 553 5.18 -6.14 51.10
CA THR A 553 6.11 -6.52 52.19
C THR A 553 5.83 -5.75 53.48
N LYS A 554 5.36 -4.49 53.39
CA LYS A 554 4.96 -3.69 54.55
C LYS A 554 3.73 -4.31 55.27
N ILE A 555 2.75 -4.83 54.53
CA ILE A 555 1.63 -5.57 55.13
C ILE A 555 2.15 -6.77 55.92
N THR A 556 3.08 -7.53 55.38
CA THR A 556 3.66 -8.70 56.05
C THR A 556 4.39 -8.27 57.33
N GLU A 557 5.20 -7.18 57.28
CA GLU A 557 5.87 -6.63 58.47
C GLU A 557 4.91 -6.17 59.54
N ILE A 558 3.81 -5.49 59.15
CA ILE A 558 2.74 -5.05 60.05
C ILE A 558 2.04 -6.26 60.66
N THR A 559 1.72 -7.27 59.86
CA THR A 559 1.09 -8.52 60.36
C THR A 559 1.98 -9.25 61.37
N GLU A 560 3.30 -9.29 61.14
CA GLU A 560 4.26 -9.87 62.11
C GLU A 560 4.28 -9.11 63.44
N ILE A 561 4.11 -7.79 63.45
CA ILE A 561 4.00 -6.99 64.67
C ILE A 561 2.75 -7.41 65.46
N PHE A 562 1.62 -7.52 64.79
CA PHE A 562 0.37 -7.96 65.43
C PHE A 562 0.46 -9.41 65.97
N GLU A 563 1.09 -10.34 65.23
CA GLU A 563 1.30 -11.72 65.68
C GLU A 563 2.18 -11.76 66.95
N LYS A 564 3.21 -10.93 67.03
CA LYS A 564 4.06 -10.81 68.23
C LYS A 564 3.27 -10.28 69.41
N ILE A 565 2.50 -9.20 69.26
CA ILE A 565 1.66 -8.63 70.30
C ILE A 565 0.65 -9.69 70.76
N LYS A 566 -0.06 -10.35 69.85
CA LYS A 566 -1.03 -11.40 70.12
C LYS A 566 -0.41 -12.56 70.95
N SER A 567 0.81 -12.99 70.55
CA SER A 567 1.52 -14.07 71.30
C SER A 567 1.78 -13.72 72.76
N VAL A 568 2.21 -12.48 73.04
CA VAL A 568 2.46 -12.01 74.41
C VAL A 568 1.17 -11.80 75.13
N ILE A 569 0.10 -11.28 74.53
CA ILE A 569 -1.23 -11.17 75.16
C ILE A 569 -1.72 -12.56 75.58
N LYS A 570 -1.57 -13.58 74.73
CA LYS A 570 -1.95 -14.96 75.04
C LYS A 570 -1.16 -15.50 76.23
N GLU A 571 0.14 -15.26 76.31
CA GLU A 571 0.98 -15.65 77.46
C GLU A 571 0.50 -14.96 78.74
N LYS A 572 0.23 -13.65 78.73
CA LYS A 572 -0.25 -12.88 79.82
C LYS A 572 -1.67 -13.29 80.28
N LYS A 573 -2.52 -13.66 79.33
CA LYS A 573 -3.85 -14.22 79.60
C LYS A 573 -3.77 -15.58 80.34
N GLU A 574 -2.84 -16.47 79.92
CA GLU A 574 -2.58 -17.74 80.60
C GLU A 574 -2.03 -17.52 82.02
N GLU A 575 -1.23 -16.50 82.26
CA GLU A 575 -0.75 -16.09 83.55
C GLU A 575 -1.92 -15.59 84.43
N ALA A 576 -2.81 -14.77 83.86
CA ALA A 576 -4.02 -14.29 84.59
C ALA A 576 -5.00 -15.43 84.89
N TYR A 577 -5.16 -16.45 84.00
CA TYR A 577 -5.96 -17.65 84.34
C TYR A 577 -5.44 -18.41 85.53
N LYS A 578 -4.12 -18.57 85.62
CA LYS A 578 -3.50 -19.25 86.79
C LYS A 578 -3.72 -18.48 88.11
N ASN A 579 -3.70 -17.16 88.05
CA ASN A 579 -3.87 -16.31 89.20
C ASN A 579 -5.33 -16.36 89.76
N LEU A 580 -6.32 -16.42 88.89
CA LEU A 580 -7.73 -16.51 89.20
C LEU A 580 -8.21 -17.96 89.40
N GLY A 581 -7.43 -18.98 89.03
CA GLY A 581 -7.82 -20.37 89.15
C GLY A 581 -8.95 -20.78 88.18
N VAL A 582 -9.07 -20.13 87.04
CA VAL A 582 -10.05 -20.41 85.99
C VAL A 582 -9.35 -21.12 84.78
N GLU A 583 -10.05 -22.09 84.19
CA GLU A 583 -9.52 -22.85 83.06
C GLU A 583 -9.82 -22.18 81.66
N SER A 584 -10.88 -21.37 81.63
CA SER A 584 -11.29 -20.63 80.41
C SER A 584 -12.06 -19.37 80.82
N TRP A 585 -12.02 -18.38 79.92
CA TRP A 585 -12.78 -17.14 80.05
C TRP A 585 -13.62 -16.88 78.80
N LYS A 586 -14.89 -16.57 79.03
CA LYS A 586 -15.76 -16.12 77.95
C LYS A 586 -15.90 -14.61 78.06
N ILE A 587 -15.68 -13.89 76.98
CA ILE A 587 -15.81 -12.45 76.97
C ILE A 587 -17.19 -12.00 77.38
N GLU A 588 -17.27 -11.07 78.30
CA GLU A 588 -18.52 -10.52 78.83
C GLU A 588 -18.93 -9.25 78.09
N SER A 589 -17.99 -8.60 77.45
CA SER A 589 -18.22 -7.35 76.76
C SER A 589 -18.80 -7.56 75.33
N ASP A 590 -19.87 -6.82 75.02
CA ASP A 590 -20.48 -6.81 73.69
C ASP A 590 -19.63 -6.02 72.62
N LYS A 591 -18.51 -5.41 73.03
CA LYS A 591 -17.69 -4.52 72.19
C LYS A 591 -17.10 -5.22 70.94
N TYR A 592 -16.75 -6.51 71.05
CA TYR A 592 -16.33 -7.29 69.88
C TYR A 592 -17.45 -7.39 68.81
N LEU A 593 -18.70 -7.61 69.29
CA LEU A 593 -19.87 -7.66 68.42
C LEU A 593 -20.16 -6.28 67.74
N GLU A 594 -19.89 -5.18 68.48
CA GLU A 594 -20.01 -3.82 67.91
C GLU A 594 -19.03 -3.61 66.74
N ILE A 595 -17.78 -4.07 66.90
CA ILE A 595 -16.80 -4.03 65.83
C ILE A 595 -17.27 -4.86 64.61
N VAL A 596 -17.69 -6.10 64.80
CA VAL A 596 -18.18 -6.99 63.76
C VAL A 596 -19.41 -6.41 63.03
N ASN A 597 -20.33 -5.79 63.82
CA ASN A 597 -21.51 -5.14 63.23
C ASN A 597 -21.20 -3.87 62.44
N SER A 598 -20.06 -3.22 62.69
CA SER A 598 -19.61 -2.06 61.92
C SER A 598 -19.05 -2.45 60.55
N TYR A 599 -18.68 -3.71 60.34
CA TYR A 599 -18.13 -4.19 59.09
C TYR A 599 -19.18 -4.24 57.96
N THR A 600 -18.87 -3.64 56.82
CA THR A 600 -19.78 -3.56 55.66
C THR A 600 -19.54 -4.69 54.66
N ILE A 601 -18.34 -5.25 54.64
CA ILE A 601 -17.92 -6.26 53.65
C ILE A 601 -18.30 -7.66 54.14
N LYS A 602 -18.94 -8.47 53.30
CA LYS A 602 -19.41 -9.82 53.62
C LYS A 602 -18.28 -10.73 54.10
N LYS A 603 -17.13 -10.71 53.39
CA LYS A 603 -15.94 -11.53 53.69
C LYS A 603 -15.40 -11.24 55.13
N GLU A 604 -15.36 -9.98 55.53
CA GLU A 604 -14.92 -9.60 56.88
C GLU A 604 -15.85 -10.14 57.98
N ARG A 605 -17.19 -10.11 57.76
CA ARG A 605 -18.16 -10.68 58.68
C ARG A 605 -18.05 -12.21 58.78
N GLU A 606 -17.76 -12.88 57.67
CA GLU A 606 -17.51 -14.33 57.66
C GLU A 606 -16.25 -14.68 58.46
N ILE A 607 -15.17 -13.93 58.28
CA ILE A 607 -13.93 -14.07 59.07
C ILE A 607 -14.24 -13.86 60.57
N ALA A 608 -14.94 -12.80 60.94
CA ALA A 608 -15.27 -12.49 62.30
C ALA A 608 -16.13 -13.59 62.97
N ASN A 609 -17.12 -14.12 62.26
CA ASN A 609 -17.97 -15.20 62.73
C ASN A 609 -17.22 -16.53 62.91
N SER A 610 -16.28 -16.86 62.04
CA SER A 610 -15.42 -18.05 62.14
C SER A 610 -14.50 -17.99 63.36
N ILE A 611 -13.99 -16.81 63.69
CA ILE A 611 -13.19 -16.58 64.93
C ILE A 611 -14.01 -16.79 66.16
N LEU A 612 -15.28 -16.33 66.20
CA LEU A 612 -16.18 -16.55 67.32
C LEU A 612 -16.60 -18.01 67.48
N SER A 613 -16.83 -18.75 66.42
CA SER A 613 -17.24 -20.16 66.47
C SER A 613 -16.08 -21.11 66.77
N GLY A 614 -14.83 -20.65 66.73
CA GLY A 614 -13.62 -21.46 66.87
C GLY A 614 -13.37 -22.43 65.74
N GLU A 615 -14.04 -22.26 64.61
CA GLU A 615 -13.79 -22.98 63.38
C GLU A 615 -12.58 -22.35 62.66
N SER A 616 -11.53 -23.13 62.39
CA SER A 616 -10.41 -22.65 61.57
C SER A 616 -10.86 -22.38 60.16
N VAL A 617 -10.64 -21.16 59.67
CA VAL A 617 -10.75 -20.82 58.25
C VAL A 617 -9.59 -21.52 57.52
N LEU A 618 -9.72 -22.82 57.24
CA LEU A 618 -8.81 -23.57 56.40
C LEU A 618 -9.48 -23.78 55.04
N ASN A 619 -8.88 -23.13 54.04
CA ASN A 619 -8.82 -23.49 52.60
C ASN A 619 -9.91 -24.45 52.12
N ASP A 620 -11.00 -23.91 51.60
CA ASP A 620 -11.70 -24.58 50.53
C ASP A 620 -11.49 -23.75 49.26
N ASP A 621 -10.96 -24.40 48.24
CA ASP A 621 -10.86 -23.94 46.88
C ASP A 621 -12.15 -23.25 46.45
N ILE A 622 -12.17 -21.93 46.45
CA ILE A 622 -13.25 -21.17 45.84
C ILE A 622 -13.00 -21.24 44.35
N SER A 623 -13.57 -22.26 43.72
CA SER A 623 -13.92 -22.24 42.31
C SER A 623 -14.65 -20.91 42.04
N ILE A 624 -14.13 -20.16 41.10
CA ILE A 624 -14.78 -18.96 40.54
C ILE A 624 -16.09 -19.44 39.91
N GLU A 625 -17.18 -19.46 40.72
CA GLU A 625 -18.52 -19.45 40.13
C GLU A 625 -18.75 -18.04 39.61
N GLU A 626 -18.87 -17.93 38.29
CA GLU A 626 -19.48 -16.80 37.59
C GLU A 626 -20.93 -16.65 38.09
N GLY A 627 -21.09 -16.02 39.24
CA GLY A 627 -22.37 -15.65 39.80
C GLY A 627 -22.76 -14.28 39.25
N SER A 628 -23.61 -14.29 38.24
CA SER A 628 -24.43 -13.14 37.86
C SER A 628 -25.29 -12.72 39.05
N ASP A 629 -24.81 -11.81 39.85
CA ASP A 629 -25.65 -11.04 40.76
C ASP A 629 -25.60 -9.58 40.30
N SER A 630 -26.53 -9.25 39.41
CA SER A 630 -26.83 -7.89 38.99
C SER A 630 -27.47 -7.16 40.19
N GLY A 631 -26.63 -6.70 41.08
CA GLY A 631 -27.00 -5.67 42.05
C GLY A 631 -27.12 -4.34 41.32
N ASP A 632 -28.32 -3.80 41.23
CA ASP A 632 -28.63 -2.46 40.74
C ASP A 632 -27.68 -1.41 41.36
N PHE A 633 -26.64 -1.04 40.63
CA PHE A 633 -25.88 0.17 40.88
C PHE A 633 -26.59 1.34 40.19
N THR A 634 -27.42 2.07 40.93
CA THR A 634 -27.79 3.42 40.55
C THR A 634 -26.58 4.33 40.71
N LEU A 635 -26.02 4.73 39.56
CA LEU A 635 -25.06 5.84 39.45
C LEU A 635 -25.76 7.15 39.90
N PHE A 636 -25.20 7.76 40.91
CA PHE A 636 -25.37 9.21 41.15
C PHE A 636 -24.11 9.92 40.72
#